data_ccf1be42033f38635b33d3998408fa0e
#
_entry.id   ccf1be42033f38635b33d3998408fa0e
#
_cell.length_a   1.000
_cell.length_b   1.000
_cell.length_c   1.000
_cell.angle_alpha   90.00
_cell.angle_beta   90.00
_cell.angle_gamma   90.00
#
_symmetry.space_group_name_H-M   'P 1'
#
loop_
_entity.id
_entity.type
_entity.pdbx_description
1 polymer ?
#
loop_
_entity_poly.entity_id
_entity_poly.type
_entity_poly.pdbx_seq_one_letter_code
_entity_poly.pdbx_strand_id
1 'polypeptide(L)'
;MTRTAYVNGVYAPLRAAAVSIQDRGYQFGDAVYEVWAIRGGRLFDREAHFARLSRSLRELRIAEPMSGPALMAVIAETIRRNRVSDGIVYLQVSRGIAPRDHAFPSTLVRPCIVVTAKSLDRAILNERLATGVNIISLPETRWARRDIKSINLLANVLARQEAKEAGAFEAWFVDDDGFVTEGTSSNAWIVDASGRIRTRGLSNDILHGVTRAALLRIAHERQMQVIESPFTIAEALAAREAFISSAGNPAVAVIAIDDTPVCDGRPGPVTRALGAAYLGGAP
;
A
#
# COMPACT_ATOMS: atom_id res chain seq x y z
N MET A 1 18.13 -17.90 10.87
CA MET A 1 19.09 -17.05 10.12
C MET A 1 18.79 -15.58 10.38
N THR A 2 19.82 -14.74 10.53
CA THR A 2 19.63 -13.29 10.73
C THR A 2 19.27 -12.64 9.41
N ARG A 3 18.12 -11.93 9.34
CA ARG A 3 17.72 -11.17 8.14
C ARG A 3 18.73 -10.07 7.85
N THR A 4 18.87 -9.74 6.56
CA THR A 4 19.77 -8.68 6.07
C THR A 4 18.96 -7.47 5.61
N ALA A 5 19.42 -6.27 5.96
CA ALA A 5 18.96 -5.01 5.40
C ALA A 5 20.06 -4.37 4.53
N TYR A 6 19.67 -3.56 3.57
CA TYR A 6 20.56 -2.64 2.87
C TYR A 6 20.33 -1.23 3.39
N VAL A 7 21.41 -0.53 3.76
CA VAL A 7 21.39 0.88 4.17
C VAL A 7 22.55 1.60 3.51
N ASN A 8 22.27 2.56 2.65
CA ASN A 8 23.25 3.50 2.08
C ASN A 8 24.54 2.85 1.50
N GLY A 9 24.42 1.74 0.79
CA GLY A 9 25.58 1.04 0.19
C GLY A 9 26.04 -0.19 0.96
N VAL A 10 25.54 -0.43 2.15
CA VAL A 10 25.98 -1.53 3.02
C VAL A 10 24.87 -2.54 3.27
N TYR A 11 25.17 -3.82 3.07
CA TYR A 11 24.31 -4.93 3.53
C TYR A 11 24.73 -5.35 4.93
N ALA A 12 23.85 -5.15 5.91
CA ALA A 12 24.11 -5.46 7.31
C ALA A 12 23.04 -6.40 7.88
N PRO A 13 23.33 -7.14 8.96
CA PRO A 13 22.30 -7.83 9.73
C PRO A 13 21.21 -6.85 10.15
N LEU A 14 19.93 -7.21 9.96
CA LEU A 14 18.79 -6.30 10.24
C LEU A 14 18.85 -5.68 11.64
N ARG A 15 19.31 -6.44 12.64
CA ARG A 15 19.46 -5.97 14.03
C ARG A 15 20.55 -4.91 14.24
N ALA A 16 21.50 -4.81 13.30
CA ALA A 16 22.61 -3.87 13.34
C ALA A 16 22.49 -2.74 12.31
N ALA A 17 21.46 -2.83 11.45
CA ALA A 17 21.20 -1.79 10.46
C ALA A 17 20.68 -0.53 11.16
N ALA A 18 21.29 0.62 10.86
CA ALA A 18 20.96 1.90 11.49
C ALA A 18 20.95 3.04 10.45
N VAL A 19 20.16 4.05 10.74
CA VAL A 19 20.20 5.34 10.06
C VAL A 19 20.65 6.42 11.08
N SER A 20 21.18 7.52 10.57
CA SER A 20 21.58 8.64 11.44
C SER A 20 20.37 9.26 12.16
N ILE A 21 20.55 9.68 13.41
CA ILE A 21 19.55 10.48 14.14
C ILE A 21 19.30 11.85 13.49
N GLN A 22 20.19 12.30 12.60
CA GLN A 22 20.05 13.54 11.82
C GLN A 22 19.39 13.28 10.47
N ASP A 23 18.95 12.05 10.16
CA ASP A 23 18.19 11.76 8.94
C ASP A 23 16.84 12.47 8.99
N ARG A 24 16.52 13.21 7.94
CA ARG A 24 15.29 14.01 7.88
C ARG A 24 14.03 13.15 7.81
N GLY A 25 14.13 11.93 7.29
CA GLY A 25 13.04 10.96 7.36
C GLY A 25 12.71 10.61 8.81
N TYR A 26 13.73 10.37 9.64
CA TYR A 26 13.53 10.12 11.06
C TYR A 26 13.00 11.34 11.82
N GLN A 27 13.50 12.56 11.52
CA GLN A 27 13.13 13.77 12.26
C GLN A 27 11.79 14.39 11.86
N PHE A 28 11.42 14.31 10.58
CA PHE A 28 10.30 15.08 10.01
C PHE A 28 9.33 14.23 9.17
N GLY A 29 9.61 12.95 8.94
CA GLY A 29 8.86 12.19 7.95
C GLY A 29 9.19 12.59 6.50
N ASP A 30 10.30 13.32 6.26
CA ASP A 30 10.72 13.81 4.95
C ASP A 30 11.30 12.66 4.09
N ALA A 31 10.41 11.75 3.70
CA ALA A 31 10.73 10.53 2.99
C ALA A 31 9.52 9.91 2.29
N VAL A 32 9.80 9.06 1.34
CA VAL A 32 8.83 8.21 0.64
C VAL A 32 9.19 6.74 0.79
N TYR A 33 8.20 5.85 0.55
CA TYR A 33 8.44 4.43 0.59
C TYR A 33 7.70 3.68 -0.51
N GLU A 34 8.16 2.48 -0.80
CA GLU A 34 7.48 1.52 -1.68
C GLU A 34 7.46 0.12 -1.06
N VAL A 35 6.44 -0.63 -1.44
CA VAL A 35 6.31 -2.04 -1.05
C VAL A 35 5.90 -2.84 -2.28
N TRP A 36 6.75 -3.79 -2.67
CA TRP A 36 6.43 -4.77 -3.71
C TRP A 36 6.07 -6.10 -3.08
N ALA A 37 5.05 -6.75 -3.62
CA ALA A 37 4.85 -8.18 -3.38
C ALA A 37 5.92 -8.99 -4.12
N ILE A 38 6.40 -10.03 -3.46
CA ILE A 38 7.32 -11.04 -4.04
C ILE A 38 6.54 -12.33 -4.13
N ARG A 39 6.54 -12.96 -5.30
CA ARG A 39 5.93 -14.27 -5.53
C ARG A 39 6.82 -15.08 -6.46
N GLY A 40 7.15 -16.30 -6.06
CA GLY A 40 8.11 -17.13 -6.79
C GLY A 40 9.44 -16.42 -7.04
N GLY A 41 9.91 -15.57 -6.10
CA GLY A 41 11.14 -14.79 -6.20
C GLY A 41 11.07 -13.58 -7.14
N ARG A 42 9.91 -13.24 -7.72
CA ARG A 42 9.72 -12.12 -8.65
C ARG A 42 8.92 -11.00 -8.01
N LEU A 43 9.24 -9.75 -8.37
CA LEU A 43 8.46 -8.57 -7.99
C LEU A 43 7.22 -8.45 -8.86
N PHE A 44 6.06 -8.23 -8.21
CA PHE A 44 4.81 -7.90 -8.90
C PHE A 44 4.75 -6.42 -9.24
N ASP A 45 4.13 -6.08 -10.38
CA ASP A 45 3.90 -4.70 -10.86
C ASP A 45 5.15 -3.81 -10.79
N ARG A 46 6.32 -4.39 -11.08
CA ARG A 46 7.64 -3.78 -10.86
C ARG A 46 7.72 -2.36 -11.39
N GLU A 47 7.41 -2.16 -12.66
CA GLU A 47 7.54 -0.86 -13.35
C GLU A 47 6.57 0.19 -12.79
N ALA A 48 5.34 -0.21 -12.47
CA ALA A 48 4.34 0.71 -11.92
C ALA A 48 4.74 1.23 -10.53
N HIS A 49 5.34 0.37 -9.69
CA HIS A 49 5.90 0.78 -8.41
C HIS A 49 7.10 1.73 -8.57
N PHE A 50 8.01 1.47 -9.52
CA PHE A 50 9.11 2.40 -9.80
C PHE A 50 8.60 3.75 -10.30
N ALA A 51 7.62 3.77 -11.19
CA ALA A 51 7.01 5.00 -11.67
C ALA A 51 6.37 5.80 -10.52
N ARG A 52 5.68 5.13 -9.58
CA ARG A 52 5.09 5.78 -8.40
C ARG A 52 6.17 6.27 -7.42
N LEU A 53 7.25 5.52 -7.21
CA LEU A 53 8.39 5.97 -6.42
C LEU A 53 8.96 7.28 -6.98
N SER A 54 9.29 7.30 -8.28
CA SER A 54 9.82 8.50 -8.96
C SER A 54 8.85 9.67 -8.88
N ARG A 55 7.53 9.43 -9.02
CA ARG A 55 6.51 10.47 -8.81
C ARG A 55 6.55 11.00 -7.38
N SER A 56 6.53 10.13 -6.37
CA SER A 56 6.52 10.54 -4.96
C SER A 56 7.80 11.32 -4.57
N LEU A 57 8.96 10.91 -5.09
CA LEU A 57 10.22 11.63 -4.92
C LEU A 57 10.15 13.04 -5.51
N ARG A 58 9.64 13.18 -6.74
CA ARG A 58 9.47 14.50 -7.39
C ARG A 58 8.52 15.42 -6.61
N GLU A 59 7.39 14.90 -6.15
CA GLU A 59 6.43 15.67 -5.35
C GLU A 59 7.05 16.24 -4.07
N LEU A 60 7.93 15.50 -3.41
CA LEU A 60 8.68 15.96 -2.24
C LEU A 60 10.00 16.66 -2.61
N ARG A 61 10.33 16.80 -3.90
CA ARG A 61 11.61 17.36 -4.35
C ARG A 61 12.81 16.65 -3.71
N ILE A 62 12.75 15.32 -3.60
CA ILE A 62 13.85 14.47 -3.19
C ILE A 62 14.52 13.93 -4.46
N ALA A 63 15.85 14.03 -4.55
CA ALA A 63 16.59 13.47 -5.67
C ALA A 63 16.49 11.93 -5.69
N GLU A 64 16.54 11.34 -6.88
CA GLU A 64 16.63 9.90 -6.98
C GLU A 64 17.96 9.40 -6.37
N PRO A 65 17.94 8.37 -5.48
CA PRO A 65 19.14 7.94 -4.76
C PRO A 65 20.16 7.27 -5.67
N MET A 66 19.70 6.66 -6.76
CA MET A 66 20.50 5.97 -7.77
C MET A 66 19.66 5.68 -9.02
N SER A 67 20.27 5.20 -10.09
CA SER A 67 19.55 4.79 -11.29
C SER A 67 18.61 3.61 -11.05
N GLY A 68 17.52 3.50 -11.81
CA GLY A 68 16.58 2.40 -11.71
C GLY A 68 17.21 1.00 -11.77
N PRO A 69 18.13 0.72 -12.73
CA PRO A 69 18.86 -0.56 -12.77
C PRO A 69 19.70 -0.82 -11.52
N ALA A 70 20.37 0.19 -10.96
CA ALA A 70 21.15 0.05 -9.73
C ALA A 70 20.24 -0.26 -8.53
N LEU A 71 19.10 0.44 -8.42
CA LEU A 71 18.11 0.19 -7.38
C LEU A 71 17.52 -1.21 -7.50
N MET A 72 17.25 -1.66 -8.71
CA MET A 72 16.77 -3.03 -8.98
C MET A 72 17.79 -4.08 -8.52
N ALA A 73 19.08 -3.86 -8.78
CA ALA A 73 20.14 -4.77 -8.32
C ALA A 73 20.20 -4.85 -6.78
N VAL A 74 20.05 -3.71 -6.09
CA VAL A 74 19.99 -3.65 -4.62
C VAL A 74 18.78 -4.43 -4.09
N ILE A 75 17.62 -4.24 -4.69
CA ILE A 75 16.38 -4.95 -4.30
C ILE A 75 16.54 -6.46 -4.50
N ALA A 76 17.01 -6.88 -5.69
CA ALA A 76 17.21 -8.29 -6.01
C ALA A 76 18.20 -8.96 -5.06
N GLU A 77 19.32 -8.30 -4.75
CA GLU A 77 20.32 -8.81 -3.82
C GLU A 77 19.78 -8.89 -2.38
N THR A 78 18.95 -7.91 -1.97
CA THR A 78 18.29 -7.95 -0.65
C THR A 78 17.32 -9.14 -0.56
N ILE A 79 16.53 -9.40 -1.60
CA ILE A 79 15.63 -10.57 -1.69
C ILE A 79 16.44 -11.85 -1.60
N ARG A 80 17.51 -11.97 -2.41
CA ARG A 80 18.39 -13.15 -2.45
C ARG A 80 19.03 -13.45 -1.09
N ARG A 81 19.59 -12.45 -0.42
CA ARG A 81 20.22 -12.61 0.91
C ARG A 81 19.23 -13.08 1.98
N ASN A 82 17.99 -12.65 1.87
CA ASN A 82 16.92 -13.04 2.78
C ASN A 82 16.18 -14.33 2.36
N ARG A 83 16.51 -14.90 1.19
CA ARG A 83 15.88 -16.12 0.64
C ARG A 83 14.35 -16.01 0.57
N VAL A 84 13.85 -14.85 0.15
CA VAL A 84 12.40 -14.61 0.05
C VAL A 84 11.92 -15.06 -1.31
N SER A 85 11.12 -16.13 -1.35
CA SER A 85 10.37 -16.56 -2.54
C SER A 85 8.97 -15.96 -2.59
N ASP A 86 8.31 -15.88 -1.43
CA ASP A 86 6.99 -15.28 -1.28
C ASP A 86 7.01 -14.32 -0.09
N GLY A 87 6.59 -13.09 -0.31
CA GLY A 87 6.67 -12.07 0.73
C GLY A 87 6.59 -10.65 0.20
N ILE A 88 7.30 -9.76 0.85
CA ILE A 88 7.39 -8.35 0.46
C ILE A 88 8.83 -7.86 0.54
N VAL A 89 9.15 -6.90 -0.32
CA VAL A 89 10.29 -6.00 -0.15
C VAL A 89 9.77 -4.59 0.15
N TYR A 90 10.38 -3.96 1.13
CA TYR A 90 10.15 -2.57 1.54
C TYR A 90 11.35 -1.74 1.18
N LEU A 91 11.12 -0.62 0.54
CA LEU A 91 12.11 0.41 0.23
C LEU A 91 11.67 1.72 0.86
N GLN A 92 12.59 2.44 1.49
CA GLN A 92 12.39 3.82 1.94
C GLN A 92 13.52 4.71 1.40
N VAL A 93 13.17 5.91 0.96
CA VAL A 93 14.11 6.95 0.55
C VAL A 93 13.77 8.22 1.29
N SER A 94 14.68 8.68 2.17
CA SER A 94 14.58 9.99 2.80
C SER A 94 15.40 11.04 2.04
N ARG A 95 15.16 12.33 2.34
CA ARG A 95 16.02 13.40 1.82
C ARG A 95 17.48 13.25 2.25
N GLY A 96 17.75 12.58 3.38
CA GLY A 96 19.08 12.31 3.89
C GLY A 96 19.42 13.10 5.16
N ILE A 97 20.72 13.18 5.47
CA ILE A 97 21.26 13.69 6.73
C ILE A 97 21.55 15.20 6.60
N ALA A 98 20.97 16.00 7.48
CA ALA A 98 21.22 17.44 7.55
C ALA A 98 21.04 17.94 8.98
N PRO A 99 21.61 19.10 9.35
CA PRO A 99 21.26 19.79 10.58
C PRO A 99 19.76 20.01 10.69
N ARG A 100 19.22 19.94 11.91
CA ARG A 100 17.77 20.03 12.13
C ARG A 100 17.25 21.43 11.83
N ASP A 101 16.59 21.57 10.70
CA ASP A 101 15.84 22.75 10.27
C ASP A 101 14.61 22.30 9.49
N HIS A 102 13.49 23.02 9.56
CA HIS A 102 12.29 22.73 8.78
C HIS A 102 12.51 23.01 7.30
N ALA A 103 13.25 24.07 6.95
CA ALA A 103 13.59 24.36 5.57
C ALA A 103 14.44 23.24 4.95
N PHE A 104 14.39 23.13 3.64
CA PHE A 104 15.30 22.21 2.94
C PHE A 104 16.75 22.66 3.13
N PRO A 105 17.70 21.72 3.22
CA PRO A 105 19.11 22.05 3.31
C PRO A 105 19.55 22.93 2.13
N SER A 106 20.35 23.95 2.40
CA SER A 106 20.89 24.87 1.38
C SER A 106 21.93 24.20 0.48
N THR A 107 22.53 23.11 0.93
CA THR A 107 23.49 22.30 0.18
C THR A 107 22.84 21.02 -0.30
N LEU A 108 23.32 20.45 -1.40
CA LEU A 108 22.86 19.15 -1.92
C LEU A 108 23.14 18.05 -0.88
N VAL A 109 22.08 17.41 -0.43
CA VAL A 109 22.15 16.28 0.49
C VAL A 109 21.92 14.98 -0.27
N ARG A 110 22.76 13.98 0.00
CA ARG A 110 22.57 12.64 -0.56
C ARG A 110 21.38 11.96 0.10
N PRO A 111 20.37 11.48 -0.67
CA PRO A 111 19.26 10.73 -0.10
C PRO A 111 19.73 9.48 0.64
N CYS A 112 19.08 9.17 1.76
CA CYS A 112 19.30 7.93 2.48
C CYS A 112 18.33 6.87 1.96
N ILE A 113 18.85 5.68 1.71
CA ILE A 113 18.07 4.56 1.19
C ILE A 113 18.15 3.35 2.13
N VAL A 114 17.00 2.78 2.44
CA VAL A 114 16.86 1.54 3.23
C VAL A 114 16.05 0.54 2.43
N VAL A 115 16.55 -0.71 2.32
CA VAL A 115 15.80 -1.81 1.71
C VAL A 115 15.78 -3.00 2.66
N THR A 116 14.60 -3.56 2.89
CA THR A 116 14.40 -4.80 3.66
C THR A 116 13.50 -5.75 2.90
N ALA A 117 13.65 -7.06 3.14
CA ALA A 117 12.76 -8.08 2.60
C ALA A 117 12.37 -9.08 3.69
N LYS A 118 11.11 -9.54 3.64
CA LYS A 118 10.61 -10.56 4.56
C LYS A 118 9.65 -11.51 3.86
N SER A 119 9.73 -12.79 4.22
CA SER A 119 8.74 -13.78 3.80
C SER A 119 7.39 -13.51 4.48
N LEU A 120 6.32 -13.76 3.76
CA LEU A 120 4.96 -13.79 4.27
C LEU A 120 4.40 -15.20 4.08
N ASP A 121 3.59 -15.64 5.03
CA ASP A 121 2.88 -16.89 4.91
C ASP A 121 1.74 -16.77 3.91
N ARG A 122 1.79 -17.55 2.84
CA ARG A 122 0.74 -17.61 1.82
C ARG A 122 -0.58 -18.14 2.37
N ALA A 123 -0.55 -18.99 3.41
CA ALA A 123 -1.75 -19.51 4.02
C ALA A 123 -2.62 -18.38 4.59
N ILE A 124 -2.00 -17.37 5.21
CA ILE A 124 -2.72 -16.19 5.75
C ILE A 124 -3.39 -15.38 4.62
N LEU A 125 -2.74 -15.20 3.49
CA LEU A 125 -3.38 -14.52 2.34
C LEU A 125 -4.51 -15.37 1.77
N ASN A 126 -4.29 -16.67 1.58
CA ASN A 126 -5.32 -17.59 1.06
C ASN A 126 -6.54 -17.65 1.98
N GLU A 127 -6.33 -17.66 3.28
CA GLU A 127 -7.41 -17.58 4.28
C GLU A 127 -8.23 -16.30 4.09
N ARG A 128 -7.57 -15.12 4.03
CA ARG A 128 -8.27 -13.85 3.80
C ARG A 128 -9.04 -13.80 2.48
N LEU A 129 -8.47 -14.37 1.43
CA LEU A 129 -9.16 -14.46 0.13
C LEU A 129 -10.38 -15.37 0.19
N ALA A 130 -10.34 -16.41 1.02
CA ALA A 130 -11.42 -17.37 1.19
C ALA A 130 -12.53 -16.88 2.14
N THR A 131 -12.15 -16.20 3.23
CA THR A 131 -13.08 -15.82 4.31
C THR A 131 -13.49 -14.35 4.29
N GLY A 132 -12.69 -13.47 3.66
CA GLY A 132 -12.84 -12.02 3.76
C GLY A 132 -12.31 -11.45 5.08
N VAL A 133 -12.55 -10.16 5.29
CA VAL A 133 -12.13 -9.42 6.48
C VAL A 133 -13.22 -8.46 6.95
N ASN A 134 -13.24 -8.17 8.26
CA ASN A 134 -14.07 -7.10 8.84
C ASN A 134 -13.26 -5.80 8.86
N ILE A 135 -13.92 -4.67 8.71
CA ILE A 135 -13.35 -3.35 8.86
C ILE A 135 -14.22 -2.48 9.76
N ILE A 136 -13.65 -1.37 10.24
CA ILE A 136 -14.40 -0.27 10.86
C ILE A 136 -14.30 0.99 10.00
N SER A 137 -15.22 1.93 10.20
CA SER A 137 -15.15 3.26 9.60
C SER A 137 -14.60 4.27 10.61
N LEU A 138 -13.73 5.17 10.17
CA LEU A 138 -13.13 6.23 11.00
C LEU A 138 -13.07 7.55 10.24
N PRO A 139 -13.11 8.70 10.94
CA PRO A 139 -12.92 10.00 10.30
C PRO A 139 -11.55 10.11 9.59
N GLU A 140 -11.52 10.85 8.47
CA GLU A 140 -10.29 11.15 7.74
C GLU A 140 -9.43 12.17 8.51
N THR A 141 -8.33 11.71 9.07
CA THR A 141 -7.42 12.53 9.88
C THR A 141 -6.02 12.65 9.29
N ARG A 142 -5.79 12.12 8.11
CA ARG A 142 -4.51 12.19 7.42
C ARG A 142 -4.31 13.56 6.78
N TRP A 143 -3.07 13.87 6.40
CA TRP A 143 -2.74 15.09 5.68
C TRP A 143 -3.37 15.13 4.27
N ALA A 144 -3.43 16.34 3.66
CA ALA A 144 -4.14 16.57 2.40
C ALA A 144 -3.43 16.01 1.14
N ARG A 145 -2.22 15.47 1.24
CA ARG A 145 -1.42 14.93 0.12
C ARG A 145 -1.25 13.40 0.23
N ARG A 146 -2.37 12.69 0.38
CA ARG A 146 -2.41 11.22 0.48
C ARG A 146 -2.00 10.52 -0.82
N ASP A 147 -2.00 11.24 -1.94
CA ASP A 147 -1.49 10.81 -3.24
C ASP A 147 0.02 10.52 -3.24
N ILE A 148 0.79 11.18 -2.35
CA ILE A 148 2.22 10.95 -2.17
C ILE A 148 2.42 9.79 -1.20
N LYS A 149 3.18 8.77 -1.63
CA LYS A 149 3.51 7.62 -0.76
C LYS A 149 4.61 7.99 0.24
N SER A 150 4.32 8.98 1.10
CA SER A 150 5.20 9.45 2.17
C SER A 150 5.15 8.54 3.40
N ILE A 151 6.17 8.63 4.26
CA ILE A 151 6.18 7.92 5.55
C ILE A 151 5.42 8.64 6.66
N ASN A 152 4.62 9.66 6.35
CA ASN A 152 3.73 10.36 7.31
C ASN A 152 2.51 9.48 7.62
N LEU A 153 2.74 8.37 8.31
CA LEU A 153 1.76 7.31 8.53
C LEU A 153 1.17 7.29 9.95
N LEU A 154 1.40 8.33 10.76
CA LEU A 154 0.95 8.31 12.16
C LEU A 154 -0.58 8.15 12.26
N ALA A 155 -1.35 8.89 11.47
CA ALA A 155 -2.81 8.74 11.42
C ALA A 155 -3.23 7.33 10.98
N ASN A 156 -2.55 6.76 9.96
CA ASN A 156 -2.78 5.37 9.53
C ASN A 156 -2.46 4.35 10.65
N VAL A 157 -1.38 4.58 11.42
CA VAL A 157 -0.98 3.72 12.55
C VAL A 157 -2.02 3.74 13.66
N LEU A 158 -2.51 4.94 14.04
CA LEU A 158 -3.55 5.10 15.06
C LEU A 158 -4.85 4.42 14.62
N ALA A 159 -5.33 4.71 13.41
CA ALA A 159 -6.53 4.07 12.85
C ALA A 159 -6.39 2.54 12.72
N ARG A 160 -5.21 2.05 12.36
CA ARG A 160 -4.95 0.60 12.30
C ARG A 160 -4.97 -0.04 13.69
N GLN A 161 -4.46 0.67 14.70
CA GLN A 161 -4.50 0.21 16.09
C GLN A 161 -5.93 0.15 16.61
N GLU A 162 -6.74 1.19 16.34
CA GLU A 162 -8.16 1.23 16.70
C GLU A 162 -8.94 0.09 16.03
N ALA A 163 -8.73 -0.14 14.75
CA ALA A 163 -9.32 -1.29 14.05
C ALA A 163 -8.95 -2.62 14.71
N LYS A 164 -7.66 -2.80 15.09
CA LYS A 164 -7.20 -4.02 15.78
C LYS A 164 -7.86 -4.20 17.15
N GLU A 165 -8.04 -3.13 17.91
CA GLU A 165 -8.70 -3.14 19.22
C GLU A 165 -10.20 -3.49 19.10
N ALA A 166 -10.84 -3.06 18.00
CA ALA A 166 -12.19 -3.46 17.64
C ALA A 166 -12.30 -4.87 17.00
N GLY A 167 -11.19 -5.64 16.92
CA GLY A 167 -11.19 -6.96 16.30
C GLY A 167 -11.28 -6.95 14.78
N ALA A 168 -11.15 -5.78 14.14
CA ALA A 168 -11.19 -5.60 12.69
C ALA A 168 -9.81 -5.71 12.04
N PHE A 169 -9.80 -6.07 10.75
CA PHE A 169 -8.59 -6.17 9.97
C PHE A 169 -8.01 -4.79 9.62
N GLU A 170 -8.86 -3.82 9.27
CA GLU A 170 -8.46 -2.50 8.79
C GLU A 170 -9.56 -1.47 9.09
N ALA A 171 -9.27 -0.19 8.96
CA ALA A 171 -10.29 0.86 8.94
C ALA A 171 -10.37 1.51 7.56
N TRP A 172 -11.56 1.91 7.15
CA TRP A 172 -11.79 2.85 6.05
C TRP A 172 -11.93 4.26 6.60
N PHE A 173 -11.24 5.20 6.00
CA PHE A 173 -11.38 6.61 6.31
C PHE A 173 -12.56 7.22 5.57
N VAL A 174 -13.30 8.09 6.27
CA VAL A 174 -14.47 8.82 5.76
C VAL A 174 -14.17 10.32 5.85
N ASP A 175 -14.29 11.04 4.73
CA ASP A 175 -14.05 12.47 4.68
C ASP A 175 -15.23 13.28 5.26
N ASP A 176 -15.07 14.62 5.35
CA ASP A 176 -16.07 15.52 5.94
C ASP A 176 -17.38 15.56 5.13
N ASP A 177 -17.35 15.16 3.86
CA ASP A 177 -18.54 15.02 3.01
C ASP A 177 -19.24 13.67 3.17
N GLY A 178 -18.74 12.79 4.03
CA GLY A 178 -19.28 11.46 4.33
C GLY A 178 -18.89 10.37 3.33
N PHE A 179 -17.92 10.63 2.45
CA PHE A 179 -17.46 9.66 1.48
C PHE A 179 -16.23 8.88 1.96
N VAL A 180 -16.20 7.59 1.65
CA VAL A 180 -15.00 6.77 1.88
C VAL A 180 -13.86 7.27 0.98
N THR A 181 -12.71 7.53 1.59
CA THR A 181 -11.48 7.82 0.86
C THR A 181 -10.77 6.53 0.48
N GLU A 182 -10.14 5.88 1.43
CA GLU A 182 -9.46 4.58 1.28
C GLU A 182 -9.23 3.92 2.64
N GLY A 183 -8.63 2.74 2.67
CA GLY A 183 -8.24 2.08 3.91
C GLY A 183 -6.92 2.61 4.50
N THR A 184 -6.57 2.11 5.70
CA THR A 184 -5.32 2.47 6.37
C THR A 184 -4.07 2.05 5.57
N SER A 185 -4.21 1.07 4.68
CA SER A 185 -3.12 0.56 3.83
C SER A 185 -3.57 0.02 2.47
N SER A 186 -4.81 0.30 2.07
CA SER A 186 -5.44 -0.22 0.86
C SER A 186 -6.37 0.82 0.21
N ASN A 187 -6.71 0.62 -1.07
CA ASN A 187 -7.81 1.33 -1.70
C ASN A 187 -9.12 0.57 -1.44
N ALA A 188 -10.24 1.32 -1.36
CA ALA A 188 -11.58 0.82 -1.07
C ALA A 188 -12.42 0.66 -2.34
N TRP A 189 -13.27 -0.37 -2.38
CA TRP A 189 -14.08 -0.74 -3.53
C TRP A 189 -15.43 -1.30 -3.09
N ILE A 190 -16.45 -1.09 -3.90
CA ILE A 190 -17.74 -1.77 -3.79
C ILE A 190 -18.19 -2.30 -5.16
N VAL A 191 -19.07 -3.30 -5.13
CA VAL A 191 -19.89 -3.70 -6.29
C VAL A 191 -21.32 -3.31 -5.95
N ASP A 192 -21.84 -2.29 -6.62
CA ASP A 192 -23.16 -1.72 -6.30
C ASP A 192 -24.31 -2.67 -6.64
N ALA A 193 -25.53 -2.30 -6.28
CA ALA A 193 -26.73 -3.11 -6.50
C ALA A 193 -27.00 -3.41 -8.00
N SER A 194 -26.47 -2.59 -8.93
CA SER A 194 -26.55 -2.84 -10.35
C SER A 194 -25.42 -3.72 -10.91
N GLY A 195 -24.46 -4.13 -10.05
CA GLY A 195 -23.32 -4.97 -10.42
C GLY A 195 -22.12 -4.18 -10.95
N ARG A 196 -22.09 -2.84 -10.84
CA ARG A 196 -20.98 -2.00 -11.27
C ARG A 196 -19.94 -1.92 -10.15
N ILE A 197 -18.68 -2.02 -10.52
CA ILE A 197 -17.55 -1.82 -9.61
C ILE A 197 -17.37 -0.32 -9.40
N ARG A 198 -17.34 0.13 -8.14
CA ARG A 198 -17.06 1.53 -7.80
C ARG A 198 -15.83 1.64 -6.92
N THR A 199 -15.02 2.66 -7.17
CA THR A 199 -13.88 3.07 -6.34
C THR A 199 -13.68 4.57 -6.50
N ARG A 200 -13.14 5.24 -5.48
CA ARG A 200 -12.88 6.68 -5.56
C ARG A 200 -11.93 7.00 -6.72
N GLY A 201 -12.22 8.04 -7.48
CA GLY A 201 -11.35 8.56 -8.54
C GLY A 201 -10.03 9.08 -8.00
N LEU A 202 -8.99 9.12 -8.85
CA LEU A 202 -7.68 9.61 -8.46
C LEU A 202 -7.72 11.11 -8.14
N SER A 203 -7.26 11.46 -6.94
CA SER A 203 -7.12 12.83 -6.45
C SER A 203 -6.01 12.87 -5.39
N ASN A 204 -5.85 14.00 -4.71
CA ASN A 204 -4.97 14.07 -3.54
C ASN A 204 -5.52 13.31 -2.32
N ASP A 205 -6.78 12.87 -2.36
CA ASP A 205 -7.47 12.26 -1.22
C ASP A 205 -7.15 10.78 -1.04
N ILE A 206 -6.59 10.13 -2.07
CA ILE A 206 -6.24 8.72 -2.03
C ILE A 206 -4.86 8.48 -2.62
N LEU A 207 -4.23 7.41 -2.16
CA LEU A 207 -3.02 6.92 -2.80
C LEU A 207 -3.35 6.37 -4.20
N HIS A 208 -2.55 6.73 -5.19
CA HIS A 208 -2.63 6.14 -6.53
C HIS A 208 -2.11 4.69 -6.48
N GLY A 209 -2.98 3.76 -6.07
CA GLY A 209 -2.63 2.37 -5.83
C GLY A 209 -2.19 1.65 -7.10
N VAL A 210 -1.02 1.00 -7.07
CA VAL A 210 -0.53 0.18 -8.19
C VAL A 210 -1.44 -1.02 -8.40
N THR A 211 -1.79 -1.73 -7.33
CA THR A 211 -2.75 -2.83 -7.40
C THR A 211 -4.14 -2.35 -7.84
N ARG A 212 -4.57 -1.13 -7.40
CA ARG A 212 -5.81 -0.51 -7.89
C ARG A 212 -5.77 -0.36 -9.41
N ALA A 213 -4.71 0.19 -9.96
CA ALA A 213 -4.57 0.36 -11.42
C ALA A 213 -4.58 -0.99 -12.15
N ALA A 214 -3.92 -2.01 -11.61
CA ALA A 214 -3.94 -3.35 -12.17
C ALA A 214 -5.35 -3.97 -12.17
N LEU A 215 -6.11 -3.82 -11.08
CA LEU A 215 -7.49 -4.31 -11.00
C LEU A 215 -8.43 -3.58 -11.96
N LEU A 216 -8.28 -2.26 -12.15
CA LEU A 216 -9.02 -1.49 -13.16
C LEU A 216 -8.75 -2.03 -14.57
N ARG A 217 -7.49 -2.28 -14.92
CA ARG A 217 -7.12 -2.87 -16.21
C ARG A 217 -7.75 -4.25 -16.38
N ILE A 218 -7.65 -5.14 -15.37
CA ILE A 218 -8.26 -6.48 -15.41
C ILE A 218 -9.78 -6.40 -15.56
N ALA A 219 -10.44 -5.49 -14.84
CA ALA A 219 -11.89 -5.28 -14.94
C ALA A 219 -12.29 -4.85 -16.37
N HIS A 220 -11.54 -3.91 -16.95
CA HIS A 220 -11.74 -3.46 -18.33
C HIS A 220 -11.53 -4.60 -19.36
N GLU A 221 -10.44 -5.36 -19.25
CA GLU A 221 -10.16 -6.52 -20.12
C GLU A 221 -11.27 -7.59 -20.05
N ARG A 222 -11.95 -7.70 -18.91
CA ARG A 222 -13.08 -8.59 -18.67
C ARG A 222 -14.44 -7.95 -18.95
N GLN A 223 -14.47 -6.75 -19.54
CA GLN A 223 -15.69 -6.02 -19.88
C GLN A 223 -16.61 -5.76 -18.66
N MET A 224 -16.05 -5.70 -17.44
CA MET A 224 -16.79 -5.32 -16.26
C MET A 224 -17.02 -3.82 -16.25
N GLN A 225 -18.21 -3.38 -15.82
CA GLN A 225 -18.50 -1.95 -15.69
C GLN A 225 -17.82 -1.39 -14.44
N VAL A 226 -16.99 -0.36 -14.62
CA VAL A 226 -16.29 0.33 -13.54
C VAL A 226 -16.65 1.81 -13.57
N ILE A 227 -16.90 2.38 -12.39
CA ILE A 227 -17.14 3.81 -12.18
C ILE A 227 -16.14 4.31 -11.13
N GLU A 228 -15.33 5.26 -11.53
CA GLU A 228 -14.43 5.96 -10.61
C GLU A 228 -15.19 7.11 -9.94
N SER A 229 -15.96 6.82 -8.91
CA SER A 229 -16.73 7.77 -8.12
C SER A 229 -16.69 7.42 -6.63
N PRO A 230 -16.77 8.42 -5.73
CA PRO A 230 -16.85 8.19 -4.29
C PRO A 230 -18.11 7.43 -3.92
N PHE A 231 -18.11 6.78 -2.76
CA PHE A 231 -19.25 6.13 -2.15
C PHE A 231 -19.24 6.31 -0.64
N THR A 232 -20.39 6.24 -0.01
CA THR A 232 -20.57 6.35 1.45
C THR A 232 -20.54 4.98 2.12
N ILE A 233 -20.40 4.93 3.45
CA ILE A 233 -20.53 3.68 4.23
C ILE A 233 -21.92 3.07 4.03
N ALA A 234 -22.99 3.88 3.99
CA ALA A 234 -24.33 3.37 3.73
C ALA A 234 -24.48 2.69 2.37
N GLU A 235 -23.86 3.26 1.31
CA GLU A 235 -23.82 2.63 0.00
C GLU A 235 -22.98 1.35 0.00
N ALA A 236 -21.90 1.31 0.78
CA ALA A 236 -21.06 0.12 0.92
C ALA A 236 -21.80 -1.03 1.64
N LEU A 237 -22.59 -0.73 2.68
CA LEU A 237 -23.45 -1.70 3.37
C LEU A 237 -24.59 -2.22 2.48
N ALA A 238 -25.13 -1.37 1.59
CA ALA A 238 -26.16 -1.75 0.63
C ALA A 238 -25.62 -2.41 -0.65
N ALA A 239 -24.27 -2.49 -0.80
CA ALA A 239 -23.63 -3.08 -1.97
C ALA A 239 -23.74 -4.60 -2.00
N ARG A 240 -23.59 -5.19 -3.20
CA ARG A 240 -23.48 -6.65 -3.35
C ARG A 240 -22.17 -7.20 -2.81
N GLU A 241 -21.08 -6.42 -2.97
CA GLU A 241 -19.74 -6.76 -2.48
C GLU A 241 -19.02 -5.49 -2.07
N ALA A 242 -18.14 -5.62 -1.09
CA ALA A 242 -17.12 -4.63 -0.77
C ALA A 242 -15.76 -5.32 -0.71
N PHE A 243 -14.68 -4.64 -1.06
CA PHE A 243 -13.34 -5.20 -1.00
C PHE A 243 -12.24 -4.14 -0.90
N ILE A 244 -11.07 -4.59 -0.51
CA ILE A 244 -9.84 -3.78 -0.43
C ILE A 244 -8.81 -4.25 -1.42
N SER A 245 -7.90 -3.34 -1.84
CA SER A 245 -6.76 -3.71 -2.68
C SER A 245 -5.46 -3.06 -2.22
N SER A 246 -4.42 -3.87 -2.13
CA SER A 246 -3.04 -3.46 -1.88
C SER A 246 -2.04 -4.49 -2.41
N ALA A 247 -0.75 -4.19 -2.42
CA ALA A 247 0.27 -5.13 -2.88
C ALA A 247 0.25 -6.48 -2.14
N GLY A 248 -0.05 -6.46 -0.83
CA GLY A 248 -0.16 -7.66 0.00
C GLY A 248 -1.55 -8.32 -0.01
N ASN A 249 -2.60 -7.58 -0.41
CA ASN A 249 -4.00 -8.02 -0.41
C ASN A 249 -4.64 -7.54 -1.71
N PRO A 250 -4.52 -8.27 -2.82
CA PRO A 250 -4.83 -7.76 -4.15
C PRO A 250 -6.32 -7.49 -4.40
N ALA A 251 -7.22 -8.32 -3.86
CA ALA A 251 -8.67 -8.11 -3.85
C ALA A 251 -9.24 -8.98 -2.73
N VAL A 252 -9.24 -8.45 -1.50
CA VAL A 252 -9.76 -9.15 -0.32
C VAL A 252 -11.13 -8.59 0.02
N ALA A 253 -12.13 -9.47 0.11
CA ALA A 253 -13.49 -9.07 0.41
C ALA A 253 -13.60 -8.44 1.80
N VAL A 254 -14.35 -7.36 1.91
CA VAL A 254 -14.85 -6.79 3.16
C VAL A 254 -16.22 -7.41 3.39
N ILE A 255 -16.36 -8.21 4.43
CA ILE A 255 -17.58 -8.96 4.73
C ILE A 255 -18.45 -8.28 5.80
N ALA A 256 -17.86 -7.36 6.58
CA ALA A 256 -18.61 -6.53 7.52
C ALA A 256 -17.93 -5.17 7.68
N ILE A 257 -18.72 -4.13 7.93
CA ILE A 257 -18.33 -2.76 8.25
C ILE A 257 -19.03 -2.35 9.52
N ASP A 258 -18.28 -1.92 10.56
CA ASP A 258 -18.83 -1.54 11.87
C ASP A 258 -19.79 -2.61 12.40
N ASP A 259 -19.34 -3.87 12.41
CA ASP A 259 -20.09 -5.07 12.82
C ASP A 259 -21.35 -5.38 11.98
N THR A 260 -21.67 -4.56 10.97
CA THR A 260 -22.80 -4.78 10.08
C THR A 260 -22.34 -5.56 8.83
N PRO A 261 -22.93 -6.74 8.54
CA PRO A 261 -22.56 -7.50 7.35
C PRO A 261 -22.81 -6.74 6.04
N VAL A 262 -21.88 -6.86 5.11
CA VAL A 262 -22.09 -6.46 3.71
C VAL A 262 -22.76 -7.60 2.97
N CYS A 263 -23.94 -7.37 2.42
CA CYS A 263 -24.76 -8.40 1.74
C CYS A 263 -24.99 -9.63 2.67
N ASP A 264 -24.48 -10.81 2.28
CA ASP A 264 -24.58 -12.06 3.04
C ASP A 264 -23.38 -12.34 3.96
N GLY A 265 -22.46 -11.37 4.11
CA GLY A 265 -21.27 -11.51 4.95
C GLY A 265 -20.24 -12.49 4.38
N ARG A 266 -20.17 -12.65 3.06
CA ARG A 266 -19.25 -13.58 2.39
C ARG A 266 -18.54 -12.93 1.20
N PRO A 267 -17.34 -13.44 0.83
CA PRO A 267 -16.66 -12.97 -0.37
C PRO A 267 -17.48 -13.22 -1.63
N GLY A 268 -17.77 -12.16 -2.38
CA GLY A 268 -18.58 -12.23 -3.58
C GLY A 268 -17.79 -12.68 -4.83
N PRO A 269 -18.53 -13.02 -5.92
CA PRO A 269 -17.93 -13.56 -7.14
C PRO A 269 -17.05 -12.57 -7.90
N VAL A 270 -17.37 -11.28 -7.90
CA VAL A 270 -16.58 -10.25 -8.61
C VAL A 270 -15.22 -10.06 -7.93
N THR A 271 -15.22 -9.92 -6.61
CA THR A 271 -13.98 -9.82 -5.80
C THR A 271 -13.07 -11.03 -6.02
N ARG A 272 -13.65 -12.25 -5.96
CA ARG A 272 -12.90 -13.48 -6.20
C ARG A 272 -12.35 -13.55 -7.62
N ALA A 273 -13.12 -13.18 -8.62
CA ALA A 273 -12.69 -13.18 -10.02
C ALA A 273 -11.53 -12.21 -10.29
N LEU A 274 -11.60 -10.99 -9.72
CA LEU A 274 -10.53 -9.99 -9.81
C LEU A 274 -9.25 -10.46 -9.09
N GLY A 275 -9.39 -10.98 -7.88
CA GLY A 275 -8.27 -11.52 -7.11
C GLY A 275 -7.57 -12.68 -7.81
N ALA A 276 -8.35 -13.66 -8.31
CA ALA A 276 -7.82 -14.79 -9.06
C ALA A 276 -7.11 -14.35 -10.35
N ALA A 277 -7.68 -13.38 -11.08
CA ALA A 277 -7.08 -12.87 -12.32
C ALA A 277 -5.75 -12.13 -12.02
N TYR A 278 -5.71 -11.29 -10.98
CA TYR A 278 -4.48 -10.62 -10.59
C TYR A 278 -3.40 -11.62 -10.16
N LEU A 279 -3.77 -12.65 -9.41
CA LEU A 279 -2.83 -13.66 -8.91
C LEU A 279 -2.35 -14.63 -10.00
N GLY A 280 -3.21 -14.97 -10.96
CA GLY A 280 -2.91 -15.86 -12.08
C GLY A 280 -2.29 -15.18 -13.29
N GLY A 281 -2.44 -13.87 -13.41
CA GLY A 281 -1.93 -13.07 -14.52
C GLY A 281 -0.52 -12.51 -14.31
N ALA A 282 0.25 -13.08 -13.39
CA ALA A 282 1.61 -12.63 -13.16
C ALA A 282 2.52 -12.97 -14.35
N PRO A 283 3.35 -12.02 -14.80
CA PRO A 283 4.37 -12.29 -15.82
C PRO A 283 5.47 -13.18 -15.29
#